data_aa7405e2d0cb529968e774e6ec58b831
#
_entry.id   aa7405e2d0cb529968e774e6ec58b831
#
_cell.length_a   1.000
_cell.length_b   1.000
_cell.length_c   1.000
_cell.angle_alpha   90.00
_cell.angle_beta   90.00
_cell.angle_gamma   90.00
#
_symmetry.space_group_name_H-M   'P 1'
#
loop_
_entity.id
_entity.type
_entity.pdbx_description
1 polymer ?
#
loop_
_entity_poly.entity_id
_entity_poly.type
_entity_poly.pdbx_seq_one_letter_code
_entity_poly.pdbx_strand_id
1 'polypeptide(L)' 'GRPPPPRACGKSLLVLDTVSGSAAERLYLKTGWTRVGEIPDYALMPDGTPCPTTYFYKRLAVAG' A
#
# COMPACT_ATOMS: atom_id res chain seq x y z
N GLY A 1 1.38 -2.51 -20.42
CA GLY A 1 0.18 -3.23 -20.21
C GLY A 1 -0.35 -3.10 -18.81
N ARG A 2 -1.50 -3.60 -18.62
CA ARG A 2 -2.15 -3.52 -17.35
C ARG A 2 -1.64 -4.62 -16.42
N PRO A 3 -1.42 -4.32 -15.16
CA PRO A 3 -0.97 -5.36 -14.26
C PRO A 3 -2.05 -6.42 -14.05
N PRO A 4 -1.65 -7.62 -13.72
CA PRO A 4 -2.63 -8.67 -13.44
C PRO A 4 -3.40 -8.36 -12.16
N PRO A 5 -4.57 -8.93 -12.01
CA PRO A 5 -5.32 -8.74 -10.78
C PRO A 5 -4.59 -9.33 -9.58
N PRO A 6 -4.82 -8.77 -8.39
CA PRO A 6 -4.09 -9.23 -7.20
C PRO A 6 -4.29 -10.69 -6.87
N ARG A 7 -5.40 -11.26 -7.26
CA ARG A 7 -5.69 -12.66 -6.94
C ARG A 7 -5.17 -13.62 -7.98
N ALA A 8 -4.37 -13.16 -8.91
CA ALA A 8 -4.02 -13.98 -10.07
C ALA A 8 -3.36 -15.25 -9.61
N CYS A 9 -2.67 -15.56 -8.90
CA CYS A 9 -2.05 -16.84 -8.61
C CYS A 9 -2.69 -17.52 -7.42
N GLY A 10 -3.94 -17.26 -7.19
CA GLY A 10 -4.59 -17.82 -6.03
C GLY A 10 -4.16 -17.24 -4.72
N LYS A 11 -3.38 -16.24 -4.76
CA LYS A 11 -2.96 -15.57 -3.55
C LYS A 11 -4.00 -14.61 -3.08
N SER A 12 -4.05 -14.44 -1.79
CA SER A 12 -5.01 -13.53 -1.20
C SER A 12 -4.28 -12.41 -0.48
N LEU A 13 -3.29 -11.88 -1.12
CA LEU A 13 -2.51 -10.81 -0.55
C LEU A 13 -2.61 -9.58 -1.41
N LEU A 14 -2.99 -8.48 -0.79
CA LEU A 14 -3.04 -7.19 -1.45
C LEU A 14 -1.91 -6.32 -0.92
N VAL A 15 -1.32 -5.54 -1.80
CA VAL A 15 -0.24 -4.64 -1.42
C VAL A 15 -0.57 -3.28 -2.00
N LEU A 16 -0.37 -2.24 -1.21
CA LEU A 16 -0.54 -0.88 -1.68
C LEU A 16 0.49 0.03 -1.03
N ASP A 17 0.63 1.21 -1.57
CA ASP A 17 1.50 2.21 -1.00
C ASP A 17 0.78 3.54 -0.95
N THR A 18 1.19 4.38 -0.03
CA THR A 18 0.60 5.70 0.13
C THR A 18 1.63 6.64 0.70
N VAL A 19 1.37 7.94 0.57
CA VAL A 19 2.27 8.94 1.12
C VAL A 19 2.24 8.84 2.65
N SER A 20 3.42 8.79 3.24
CA SER A 20 3.53 8.71 4.69
C SER A 20 2.94 9.95 5.35
N GLY A 21 2.25 9.76 6.45
CA GLY A 21 1.63 10.86 7.17
C GLY A 21 0.35 11.36 6.57
N SER A 22 -0.14 10.74 5.52
CA SER A 22 -1.36 11.19 4.88
C SER A 22 -2.59 10.63 5.59
N ALA A 23 -3.74 11.19 5.27
CA ALA A 23 -4.98 10.67 5.80
C ALA A 23 -5.23 9.23 5.32
N ALA A 24 -4.77 8.92 4.14
CA ALA A 24 -4.92 7.57 3.61
C ALA A 24 -4.17 6.56 4.47
N GLU A 25 -3.00 6.92 4.94
CA GLU A 25 -2.24 6.04 5.80
C GLU A 25 -3.01 5.68 7.05
N ARG A 26 -3.64 6.67 7.67
CA ARG A 26 -4.45 6.41 8.85
C ARG A 26 -5.64 5.53 8.53
N LEU A 27 -6.26 5.79 7.38
CA LEU A 27 -7.42 5.01 6.98
C LEU A 27 -7.05 3.53 6.83
N TYR A 28 -5.93 3.26 6.19
CA TYR A 28 -5.54 1.87 5.99
C TYR A 28 -5.21 1.18 7.32
N LEU A 29 -4.60 1.89 8.24
CA LEU A 29 -4.34 1.31 9.55
C LEU A 29 -5.63 0.98 10.27
N LYS A 30 -6.65 1.79 10.10
CA LYS A 30 -7.94 1.54 10.74
C LYS A 30 -8.71 0.41 10.08
N THR A 31 -8.48 0.16 8.81
CA THR A 31 -9.28 -0.81 8.08
C THR A 31 -8.62 -2.18 7.98
N GLY A 32 -7.63 -2.44 8.79
CA GLY A 32 -7.08 -3.78 8.87
C GLY A 32 -5.84 -4.03 8.04
N TRP A 33 -5.28 -3.00 7.45
CA TRP A 33 -4.04 -3.17 6.70
C TRP A 33 -2.85 -3.18 7.64
N THR A 34 -1.83 -3.93 7.28
CA THR A 34 -0.63 -4.03 8.08
C THR A 34 0.47 -3.21 7.43
N ARG A 35 1.11 -2.37 8.24
CA ARG A 35 2.18 -1.54 7.73
C ARG A 35 3.44 -2.38 7.54
N VAL A 36 3.97 -2.37 6.34
CA VAL A 36 5.20 -3.09 6.03
C VAL A 36 6.41 -2.26 6.38
N GLY A 37 6.42 -1.02 5.92
CA GLY A 37 7.57 -0.17 6.16
C GLY A 37 7.46 1.08 5.32
N GLU A 38 8.48 1.90 5.41
CA GLU A 38 8.51 3.20 4.76
C GLU A 38 9.77 3.31 3.93
N ILE A 39 9.63 3.86 2.73
CA ILE A 39 10.76 4.14 1.86
C ILE A 39 10.90 5.65 1.77
N PRO A 40 11.99 6.22 2.28
CA PRO A 40 12.16 7.69 2.22
C PRO A 40 12.44 8.14 0.80
N ASP A 41 11.96 9.33 0.48
CA ASP A 41 12.23 9.98 -0.80
C ASP A 41 11.79 9.13 -1.99
N TYR A 42 10.77 8.34 -1.81
CA TYR A 42 10.34 7.41 -2.85
C TYR A 42 9.45 8.08 -3.89
N ALA A 43 8.64 9.01 -3.48
CA ALA A 43 7.69 9.69 -4.37
C ALA A 43 7.95 11.18 -4.36
N LEU A 44 7.38 11.88 -5.33
CA LEU A 44 7.51 13.32 -5.39
C LEU A 44 6.16 13.97 -5.17
N MET A 45 6.16 15.03 -4.39
CA MET A 45 4.98 15.85 -4.25
C MET A 45 4.77 16.66 -5.52
N PRO A 46 3.58 17.23 -5.72
CA PRO A 46 3.35 18.03 -6.92
C PRO A 46 4.35 19.18 -7.13
N ASP A 47 4.94 19.66 -6.06
CA ASP A 47 5.93 20.73 -6.16
C ASP A 47 7.34 20.20 -6.36
N GLY A 48 7.50 18.89 -6.52
CA GLY A 48 8.81 18.30 -6.76
C GLY A 48 9.56 17.90 -5.50
N THR A 49 9.00 18.10 -4.35
CA THR A 49 9.65 17.75 -3.09
C THR A 49 9.57 16.24 -2.87
N PRO A 50 10.66 15.57 -2.56
CA PRO A 50 10.59 14.14 -2.27
C PRO A 50 9.78 13.88 -1.01
N CYS A 51 9.04 12.80 -1.01
CA CYS A 51 8.30 12.41 0.17
C CYS A 51 8.41 10.92 0.39
N PRO A 52 8.33 10.48 1.65
CA PRO A 52 8.37 9.06 1.92
C PRO A 52 7.06 8.39 1.59
N THR A 53 7.15 7.11 1.31
CA THR A 53 6.00 6.29 0.97
C THR A 53 5.93 5.12 1.94
N THR A 54 4.75 4.85 2.44
CA THR A 54 4.53 3.72 3.34
C THR A 54 3.81 2.62 2.59
N TYR A 55 4.31 1.42 2.71
CA TYR A 55 3.72 0.24 2.08
C TYR A 55 2.89 -0.52 3.09
N PHE A 56 1.76 -1.01 2.64
CA PHE A 56 0.85 -1.80 3.44
C PHE A 56 0.50 -3.09 2.72
N TYR A 57 0.15 -4.09 3.49
CA TYR A 57 -0.37 -5.32 2.90
C TYR A 57 -1.59 -5.76 3.69
N LYS A 58 -2.42 -6.56 3.04
CA LYS A 58 -3.58 -7.10 3.69
C LYS A 58 -3.83 -8.50 3.14
N ARG A 59 -3.96 -9.44 4.05
CA ARG A 59 -4.32 -10.78 3.66
C ARG A 59 -5.82 -10.89 3.61
N LEU A 60 -6.31 -11.43 2.51
CA LEU A 60 -7.72 -11.67 2.38
C LEU A 60 -8.05 -13.04 2.93
N ALA A 61 -9.20 -13.16 3.55
CA ALA A 61 -9.66 -14.45 4.00
C ALA A 61 -9.98 -15.30 2.78
N VAL A 62 -9.37 -16.45 2.69
CA VAL A 62 -9.62 -17.33 1.58
C VAL A 62 -10.53 -18.43 2.08
N ALA A 63 -11.62 -18.60 1.40
CA ALA A 63 -12.61 -19.59 1.80
C ALA A 63 -12.22 -20.96 1.33
N GLY A 64 -11.26 -21.37 1.27
CA GLY A 64 -11.02 -22.71 0.83
C GLY A 64 -9.75 -22.99 0.23
#